data_d0106d831ebe2222d82c855cc063af4f
#
_entry.id   d0106d831ebe2222d82c855cc063af4f
#
_cell.length_a   1.000
_cell.length_b   1.000
_cell.length_c   1.000
_cell.angle_alpha   90.00
_cell.angle_beta   90.00
_cell.angle_gamma   90.00
#
_symmetry.space_group_name_H-M   'P 1'
#
loop_
_entity.id
_entity.type
_entity.pdbx_description
1 polymer ?
#
loop_
_entity_poly.entity_id
_entity_poly.type
_entity_poly.pdbx_seq_one_letter_code
_entity_poly.pdbx_strand_id
1 'polypeptide(L)'
;MKSIIYTVWDGTQSPFSLKRKDIIKSFMDNIMEGMDPSMAMAQMLWEGFPLAGMDFRVMGLSEMLQQLEEKKEELFSKYSLEKAFDAPINDLKDLLTNEALTREEQGAQKSPSFENLPPGLLEKIKSLKDFPFLDDESRETFEEWKEREGDIRELLEFYSEWGHHFKGDIFLNFDEALELMRQFKALNEMAEQIRTGKWTQIDPETLKEMLGDEAKRSLVILMQVPGELSREGVVLFGKEGFDLTPKGIRTIAEMAFGDLYHMVKRDRQGGYRGNAPQSGEAEPDSSRPFVFGDRFDLDITKTLLKAVSRGSTLDGGLRLKPEDFHVRDREQLITSATVMLLDLSWSMSWQRRFKAAKKVALALNHYIRTRFPKDKFYVVGFSTEARELKAKELALAVWDVGYAFTNLQAGIRKAAELIKRSGTRNNRVIVLTDGQPTAY
;
A
#
# COMPACT_ATOMS: atom_id res chain seq x y z
N MET A 1 -29.82 7.71 -10.00
CA MET A 1 -29.26 8.23 -11.27
C MET A 1 -27.86 8.74 -11.00
N LYS A 2 -26.84 8.20 -11.68
CA LYS A 2 -25.50 8.77 -11.66
C LYS A 2 -25.50 9.93 -12.64
N SER A 3 -25.33 11.16 -12.17
CA SER A 3 -25.13 12.31 -13.06
C SER A 3 -23.73 12.23 -13.64
N ILE A 4 -23.62 12.18 -14.97
CA ILE A 4 -22.35 12.30 -15.69
C ILE A 4 -22.17 13.78 -15.97
N ILE A 5 -21.15 14.38 -15.40
CA ILE A 5 -20.77 15.77 -15.66
C ILE A 5 -19.65 15.73 -16.70
N TYR A 6 -19.92 16.32 -17.86
CA TYR A 6 -18.91 16.53 -18.90
C TYR A 6 -18.22 17.87 -18.63
N THR A 7 -16.89 17.84 -18.50
CA THR A 7 -16.06 19.05 -18.44
C THR A 7 -15.23 19.15 -19.70
N VAL A 8 -14.96 20.36 -20.15
CA VAL A 8 -14.04 20.60 -21.28
C VAL A 8 -12.64 20.20 -20.87
N TRP A 9 -11.94 19.47 -21.73
CA TRP A 9 -10.53 19.11 -21.51
C TRP A 9 -9.65 20.36 -21.57
N ASP A 10 -9.02 20.73 -20.44
CA ASP A 10 -8.17 21.90 -20.31
C ASP A 10 -6.66 21.56 -20.22
N GLY A 11 -6.31 20.28 -20.43
CA GLY A 11 -4.94 19.77 -20.35
C GLY A 11 -4.42 19.53 -18.93
N THR A 12 -5.11 20.02 -17.90
CA THR A 12 -4.73 19.82 -16.49
C THR A 12 -5.46 18.63 -15.85
N GLN A 13 -6.47 18.12 -16.51
CA GLN A 13 -7.28 17.00 -16.05
C GLN A 13 -6.51 15.71 -16.26
N SER A 14 -6.06 15.11 -15.19
CA SER A 14 -5.56 13.73 -15.26
C SER A 14 -6.76 12.80 -15.48
N PRO A 15 -6.83 12.05 -16.61
CA PRO A 15 -7.89 11.06 -16.83
C PRO A 15 -7.86 9.95 -15.77
N PHE A 16 -6.77 9.86 -15.04
CA PHE A 16 -6.51 8.94 -13.95
C PHE A 16 -6.45 9.70 -12.62
N SER A 17 -7.52 10.43 -12.26
CA SER A 17 -7.62 10.91 -10.88
C SER A 17 -7.63 9.66 -9.98
N LEU A 18 -6.50 9.41 -9.34
CA LEU A 18 -6.36 8.41 -8.30
C LEU A 18 -7.50 8.60 -7.31
N LYS A 19 -8.42 7.65 -7.28
CA LYS A 19 -9.41 7.65 -6.22
C LYS A 19 -8.66 7.35 -4.95
N ARG A 20 -8.36 8.38 -4.16
CA ARG A 20 -7.67 8.29 -2.85
C ARG A 20 -8.20 7.15 -1.99
N LYS A 21 -9.50 6.85 -2.12
CA LYS A 21 -10.15 5.72 -1.45
C LYS A 21 -9.54 4.35 -1.80
N ASP A 22 -9.04 4.17 -3.02
CA ASP A 22 -8.50 2.88 -3.45
C ASP A 22 -7.10 2.66 -2.87
N ILE A 23 -6.28 3.71 -2.82
CA ILE A 23 -4.97 3.69 -2.15
C ILE A 23 -5.15 3.36 -0.66
N ILE A 24 -6.05 4.10 0.01
CA ILE A 24 -6.35 3.89 1.43
C ILE A 24 -6.85 2.46 1.65
N LYS A 25 -7.73 1.96 0.78
CA LYS A 25 -8.28 0.60 0.90
C LYS A 25 -7.19 -0.46 0.79
N SER A 26 -6.32 -0.38 -0.21
CA SER A 26 -5.22 -1.36 -0.39
C SER A 26 -4.25 -1.33 0.79
N PHE A 27 -3.89 -0.14 1.27
CA PHE A 27 -3.07 0.01 2.46
C PHE A 27 -3.73 -0.62 3.71
N MET A 28 -5.03 -0.35 3.90
CA MET A 28 -5.80 -0.87 5.02
C MET A 28 -5.97 -2.39 4.96
N ASP A 29 -6.12 -2.96 3.76
CA ASP A 29 -6.19 -4.41 3.58
C ASP A 29 -4.91 -5.10 4.07
N ASN A 30 -3.73 -4.52 3.83
CA ASN A 30 -2.46 -5.02 4.34
C ASN A 30 -2.35 -4.89 5.87
N ILE A 31 -2.78 -3.77 6.45
CA ILE A 31 -2.87 -3.61 7.91
C ILE A 31 -3.81 -4.65 8.53
N MET A 32 -4.92 -4.95 7.86
CA MET A 32 -5.86 -5.97 8.33
C MET A 32 -5.29 -7.39 8.28
N GLU A 33 -4.33 -7.65 7.39
CA GLU A 33 -3.57 -8.91 7.35
C GLU A 33 -2.54 -9.04 8.48
N GLY A 34 -2.36 -7.99 9.28
CA GLY A 34 -1.48 -8.01 10.44
C GLY A 34 -0.11 -7.38 10.17
N MET A 35 0.06 -6.69 9.07
CA MET A 35 1.30 -5.95 8.80
C MET A 35 1.36 -4.67 9.63
N ASP A 36 2.55 -4.29 10.08
CA ASP A 36 2.77 -2.94 10.58
C ASP A 36 2.67 -1.91 9.44
N PRO A 37 2.49 -0.61 9.74
CA PRO A 37 2.28 0.40 8.71
C PRO A 37 3.42 0.54 7.71
N SER A 38 4.66 0.34 8.12
CA SER A 38 5.82 0.40 7.24
C SER A 38 5.89 -0.80 6.30
N MET A 39 5.64 -2.00 6.84
CA MET A 39 5.55 -3.23 6.03
C MET A 39 4.35 -3.18 5.07
N ALA A 40 3.19 -2.69 5.53
CA ALA A 40 2.00 -2.55 4.67
C ALA A 40 2.26 -1.60 3.50
N MET A 41 2.99 -0.50 3.74
CA MET A 41 3.44 0.41 2.69
C MET A 41 4.42 -0.26 1.73
N ALA A 42 5.45 -0.90 2.26
CA ALA A 42 6.46 -1.59 1.46
C ALA A 42 5.84 -2.69 0.59
N GLN A 43 4.94 -3.50 1.15
CA GLN A 43 4.22 -4.53 0.41
C GLN A 43 3.37 -3.96 -0.71
N MET A 44 2.66 -2.85 -0.45
CA MET A 44 1.84 -2.19 -1.45
C MET A 44 2.67 -1.62 -2.61
N LEU A 45 3.83 -1.04 -2.33
CA LEU A 45 4.75 -0.54 -3.35
C LEU A 45 5.40 -1.69 -4.13
N TRP A 46 5.74 -2.77 -3.44
CA TRP A 46 6.42 -3.93 -4.03
C TRP A 46 5.50 -4.77 -4.92
N GLU A 47 4.32 -5.10 -4.46
CA GLU A 47 3.36 -5.94 -5.21
C GLU A 47 2.43 -5.15 -6.13
N GLY A 48 2.31 -3.82 -5.93
CA GLY A 48 1.28 -3.02 -6.57
C GLY A 48 -0.12 -3.28 -6.02
N PHE A 49 -1.13 -2.67 -6.62
CA PHE A 49 -2.50 -2.77 -6.13
C PHE A 49 -3.55 -2.51 -7.21
N PRO A 50 -4.76 -3.10 -7.09
CA PRO A 50 -5.86 -2.84 -8.02
C PRO A 50 -6.49 -1.46 -7.75
N LEU A 51 -6.90 -0.76 -8.80
CA LEU A 51 -7.72 0.45 -8.71
C LEU A 51 -9.19 0.08 -8.92
N ALA A 52 -10.03 0.31 -7.91
CA ALA A 52 -11.45 -0.03 -7.97
C ALA A 52 -12.18 0.79 -9.04
N GLY A 53 -12.87 0.08 -9.96
CA GLY A 53 -13.67 0.68 -11.04
C GLY A 53 -12.91 1.05 -12.30
N MET A 54 -11.68 0.60 -12.43
CA MET A 54 -10.91 0.56 -13.67
C MET A 54 -10.38 -0.87 -13.86
N ASP A 55 -10.34 -1.38 -15.09
CA ASP A 55 -9.62 -2.61 -15.44
C ASP A 55 -8.10 -2.37 -15.45
N PHE A 56 -7.61 -1.55 -14.52
CA PHE A 56 -6.21 -1.16 -14.40
C PHE A 56 -5.71 -1.49 -12.99
N ARG A 57 -4.64 -2.26 -12.94
CA ARG A 57 -3.86 -2.54 -11.73
C ARG A 57 -2.58 -1.70 -11.78
N VAL A 58 -2.23 -1.08 -10.69
CA VAL A 58 -0.91 -0.44 -10.54
C VAL A 58 0.13 -1.54 -10.44
N MET A 59 1.04 -1.56 -11.39
CA MET A 59 2.18 -2.48 -11.42
C MET A 59 3.11 -2.18 -10.23
N GLY A 60 3.50 -3.22 -9.49
CA GLY A 60 4.44 -3.08 -8.38
C GLY A 60 5.89 -3.03 -8.84
N LEU A 61 6.78 -2.62 -7.93
CA LEU A 61 8.22 -2.57 -8.19
C LEU A 61 8.80 -3.96 -8.52
N SER A 62 8.27 -5.03 -7.93
CA SER A 62 8.68 -6.41 -8.23
C SER A 62 8.41 -6.80 -9.68
N GLU A 63 7.24 -6.42 -10.20
CA GLU A 63 6.85 -6.71 -11.57
C GLU A 63 7.65 -5.85 -12.57
N MET A 64 7.90 -4.57 -12.23
CA MET A 64 8.79 -3.72 -13.03
C MET A 64 10.21 -4.30 -13.10
N LEU A 65 10.75 -4.75 -11.96
CA LEU A 65 12.06 -5.39 -11.91
C LEU A 65 12.11 -6.65 -12.78
N GLN A 66 11.07 -7.49 -12.69
CA GLN A 66 10.98 -8.69 -13.52
C GLN A 66 10.98 -8.33 -15.01
N GLN A 67 10.19 -7.36 -15.43
CA GLN A 67 10.14 -6.93 -16.85
C GLN A 67 11.46 -6.34 -17.33
N LEU A 68 12.19 -5.59 -16.46
CA LEU A 68 13.54 -5.11 -16.80
C LEU A 68 14.53 -6.26 -17.01
N GLU A 69 14.48 -7.29 -16.14
CA GLU A 69 15.33 -8.47 -16.31
C GLU A 69 14.95 -9.28 -17.57
N GLU A 70 13.67 -9.49 -17.82
CA GLU A 70 13.19 -10.15 -19.05
C GLU A 70 13.66 -9.41 -20.31
N LYS A 71 13.65 -8.07 -20.26
CA LYS A 71 14.13 -7.26 -21.36
C LYS A 71 15.64 -7.40 -21.58
N LYS A 72 16.43 -7.48 -20.52
CA LYS A 72 17.88 -7.74 -20.59
C LYS A 72 18.16 -9.11 -21.20
N GLU A 73 17.43 -10.14 -20.77
CA GLU A 73 17.55 -11.50 -21.34
C GLU A 73 17.15 -11.55 -22.81
N GLU A 74 16.13 -10.77 -23.22
CA GLU A 74 15.77 -10.62 -24.63
C GLU A 74 16.93 -10.05 -25.45
N LEU A 75 17.63 -9.01 -24.94
CA LEU A 75 18.78 -8.43 -25.61
C LEU A 75 19.94 -9.44 -25.72
N PHE A 76 20.22 -10.20 -24.67
CA PHE A 76 21.25 -11.24 -24.67
C PHE A 76 20.98 -12.34 -25.70
N SER A 77 19.74 -12.78 -25.83
CA SER A 77 19.35 -13.85 -26.72
C SER A 77 19.25 -13.41 -28.19
N LYS A 78 19.03 -12.13 -28.42
CA LYS A 78 18.79 -11.59 -29.76
C LYS A 78 20.06 -11.12 -30.49
N TYR A 79 20.97 -10.49 -29.72
CA TYR A 79 22.13 -9.80 -30.33
C TYR A 79 23.45 -10.48 -29.98
N SER A 80 24.44 -10.31 -30.90
CA SER A 80 25.83 -10.70 -30.71
C SER A 80 26.76 -9.51 -30.95
N LEU A 81 27.71 -9.33 -30.01
CA LEU A 81 28.72 -8.26 -30.09
C LEU A 81 30.02 -8.68 -30.74
N GLU A 82 30.12 -9.90 -31.28
CA GLU A 82 31.35 -10.44 -31.86
C GLU A 82 31.93 -9.56 -32.98
N LYS A 83 31.06 -8.93 -33.79
CA LYS A 83 31.45 -8.07 -34.89
C LYS A 83 31.44 -6.58 -34.59
N ALA A 84 31.19 -6.20 -33.34
CA ALA A 84 31.07 -4.81 -32.96
C ALA A 84 32.32 -3.96 -33.23
N PHE A 85 33.50 -4.60 -33.25
CA PHE A 85 34.77 -3.93 -33.49
C PHE A 85 35.34 -4.16 -34.90
N ASP A 86 34.63 -4.87 -35.78
CA ASP A 86 35.12 -5.17 -37.14
C ASP A 86 35.32 -3.89 -37.97
N ALA A 87 34.39 -2.94 -37.92
CA ALA A 87 34.48 -1.68 -38.64
C ALA A 87 35.75 -0.89 -38.27
N PRO A 88 35.96 -0.49 -36.99
CA PRO A 88 37.16 0.25 -36.62
C PRO A 88 38.46 -0.52 -36.86
N ILE A 89 38.44 -1.86 -36.76
CA ILE A 89 39.62 -2.70 -37.08
C ILE A 89 39.91 -2.70 -38.57
N ASN A 90 38.89 -2.84 -39.43
CA ASN A 90 39.07 -2.88 -40.86
C ASN A 90 39.47 -1.50 -41.42
N ASP A 91 38.79 -0.44 -40.95
CA ASP A 91 39.15 0.93 -41.35
C ASP A 91 40.62 1.27 -40.99
N LEU A 92 41.07 0.87 -39.78
CA LEU A 92 42.48 1.03 -39.40
C LEU A 92 43.43 0.21 -40.25
N LYS A 93 43.05 -0.96 -40.74
CA LYS A 93 43.88 -1.74 -41.67
C LYS A 93 43.93 -1.10 -43.03
N ASP A 94 42.81 -0.65 -43.55
CA ASP A 94 42.68 -0.07 -44.89
C ASP A 94 43.42 1.26 -44.98
N LEU A 95 43.29 2.14 -43.97
CA LEU A 95 44.02 3.41 -43.92
C LEU A 95 45.55 3.19 -43.84
N LEU A 96 46.02 2.20 -43.09
CA LEU A 96 47.46 1.90 -43.04
C LEU A 96 47.98 1.28 -44.34
N THR A 97 47.13 0.54 -45.06
CA THR A 97 47.45 -0.01 -46.35
C THR A 97 47.53 1.10 -47.43
N ASN A 98 46.56 2.02 -47.41
CA ASN A 98 46.54 3.18 -48.32
C ASN A 98 47.72 4.11 -48.03
N GLU A 99 47.99 4.40 -46.78
CA GLU A 99 49.15 5.19 -46.37
C GLU A 99 50.49 4.54 -46.81
N ALA A 100 50.60 3.19 -46.74
CA ALA A 100 51.79 2.48 -47.18
C ALA A 100 51.99 2.61 -48.68
N LEU A 101 50.93 2.53 -49.50
CA LEU A 101 50.99 2.73 -50.95
C LEU A 101 51.37 4.16 -51.29
N THR A 102 50.78 5.16 -50.70
CA THR A 102 51.09 6.58 -50.92
C THR A 102 52.55 6.90 -50.58
N ARG A 103 53.08 6.30 -49.49
CA ARG A 103 54.50 6.47 -49.08
C ARG A 103 55.47 5.81 -50.05
N GLU A 104 55.12 4.64 -50.59
CA GLU A 104 55.92 3.95 -51.57
C GLU A 104 56.01 4.76 -52.89
N GLU A 105 54.87 5.34 -53.33
CA GLU A 105 54.81 6.22 -54.53
C GLU A 105 55.64 7.50 -54.37
N GLN A 106 55.66 8.06 -53.12
CA GLN A 106 56.40 9.31 -52.80
C GLN A 106 57.83 9.06 -52.33
N GLY A 107 58.28 7.81 -52.27
CA GLY A 107 59.63 7.43 -51.83
C GLY A 107 59.91 7.78 -50.36
N ALA A 108 58.88 7.87 -49.51
CA ALA A 108 58.96 8.21 -48.13
C ALA A 108 59.25 6.99 -47.24
N GLN A 109 59.56 7.23 -45.94
CA GLN A 109 59.79 6.18 -44.96
C GLN A 109 58.57 5.27 -44.81
N LYS A 110 58.78 3.94 -44.70
CA LYS A 110 57.70 2.96 -44.57
C LYS A 110 56.74 3.27 -43.38
N SER A 111 55.45 3.13 -43.63
CA SER A 111 54.43 3.19 -42.59
C SER A 111 54.51 1.97 -41.66
N PRO A 112 54.03 2.05 -40.42
CA PRO A 112 53.87 0.88 -39.57
C PRO A 112 52.82 -0.07 -40.19
N SER A 113 53.12 -1.37 -40.23
CA SER A 113 52.14 -2.39 -40.55
C SER A 113 51.17 -2.58 -39.42
N PHE A 114 49.91 -2.86 -39.67
CA PHE A 114 48.87 -3.13 -38.68
C PHE A 114 49.29 -4.23 -37.70
N GLU A 115 50.05 -5.23 -38.15
CA GLU A 115 50.53 -6.36 -37.35
C GLU A 115 51.63 -5.95 -36.34
N ASN A 116 52.41 -4.87 -36.65
CA ASN A 116 53.47 -4.37 -35.79
C ASN A 116 52.98 -3.37 -34.71
N LEU A 117 51.69 -3.03 -34.74
CA LEU A 117 51.07 -2.18 -33.70
C LEU A 117 50.71 -2.99 -32.46
N PRO A 118 50.54 -2.34 -31.30
CA PRO A 118 50.07 -3.00 -30.08
C PRO A 118 48.82 -3.85 -30.28
N PRO A 119 48.58 -4.92 -29.52
CA PRO A 119 47.46 -5.84 -29.80
C PRO A 119 46.08 -5.24 -29.56
N GLY A 120 45.94 -4.27 -28.67
CA GLY A 120 44.67 -3.64 -28.34
C GLY A 120 44.25 -2.55 -29.35
N LEU A 121 42.94 -2.44 -29.68
CA LEU A 121 42.41 -1.43 -30.60
C LEU A 121 42.72 0.01 -30.11
N LEU A 122 42.45 0.31 -28.85
CA LEU A 122 42.75 1.61 -28.20
C LEU A 122 44.26 1.93 -28.22
N GLU A 123 45.08 0.93 -28.00
CA GLU A 123 46.52 1.09 -28.01
C GLU A 123 47.08 1.35 -29.40
N LYS A 124 46.48 0.73 -30.42
CA LYS A 124 46.76 1.03 -31.84
C LYS A 124 46.44 2.49 -32.18
N ILE A 125 45.24 2.95 -31.81
CA ILE A 125 44.82 4.35 -32.08
C ILE A 125 45.78 5.32 -31.35
N LYS A 126 46.13 5.05 -30.09
CA LYS A 126 47.07 5.87 -29.33
C LYS A 126 48.44 5.91 -29.93
N SER A 127 48.94 4.80 -30.47
CA SER A 127 50.29 4.71 -31.06
C SER A 127 50.38 5.46 -32.43
N LEU A 128 49.23 5.66 -33.09
CA LEU A 128 49.14 6.40 -34.34
C LEU A 128 48.81 7.88 -34.16
N LYS A 129 48.59 8.34 -32.95
CA LYS A 129 48.12 9.70 -32.63
C LYS A 129 49.07 10.80 -33.19
N ASP A 130 50.35 10.59 -33.15
CA ASP A 130 51.37 11.53 -33.63
C ASP A 130 52.00 11.11 -34.96
N PHE A 131 51.36 10.10 -35.61
CA PHE A 131 51.84 9.61 -36.92
C PHE A 131 51.50 10.60 -38.04
N PRO A 132 52.52 11.03 -38.84
CA PRO A 132 52.30 11.99 -39.90
C PRO A 132 51.73 11.27 -41.14
N PHE A 133 50.42 11.26 -41.32
CA PHE A 133 49.73 10.75 -42.48
C PHE A 133 50.00 11.62 -43.69
N LEU A 134 50.38 11.00 -44.84
CA LEU A 134 50.58 11.63 -46.12
C LEU A 134 49.34 11.56 -46.99
N ASP A 135 48.55 10.51 -46.82
CA ASP A 135 47.28 10.34 -47.49
C ASP A 135 46.16 11.07 -46.74
N ASP A 136 45.48 11.99 -47.44
CA ASP A 136 44.45 12.84 -46.81
C ASP A 136 43.22 12.03 -46.38
N GLU A 137 42.81 11.00 -47.16
CA GLU A 137 41.67 10.14 -46.83
C GLU A 137 41.98 9.28 -45.59
N SER A 138 43.17 8.71 -45.53
CA SER A 138 43.65 7.97 -44.35
C SER A 138 43.71 8.83 -43.09
N ARG A 139 44.09 10.09 -43.24
CA ARG A 139 44.12 11.06 -42.13
C ARG A 139 42.72 11.38 -41.63
N GLU A 140 41.75 11.65 -42.54
CA GLU A 140 40.36 11.93 -42.16
C GLU A 140 39.75 10.74 -41.42
N THR A 141 39.84 9.53 -41.97
CA THR A 141 39.35 8.29 -41.30
C THR A 141 39.99 8.08 -39.93
N PHE A 142 41.30 8.37 -39.80
CA PHE A 142 41.96 8.23 -38.51
C PHE A 142 41.46 9.26 -37.46
N GLU A 143 41.27 10.53 -37.87
CA GLU A 143 40.74 11.57 -36.97
C GLU A 143 39.31 11.23 -36.54
N GLU A 144 38.45 10.67 -37.38
CA GLU A 144 37.10 10.21 -36.98
C GLU A 144 37.18 9.16 -35.87
N TRP A 145 37.99 8.12 -36.01
CA TRP A 145 38.15 7.11 -34.96
C TRP A 145 38.83 7.63 -33.69
N LYS A 146 39.71 8.58 -33.81
CA LYS A 146 40.36 9.26 -32.68
C LYS A 146 39.36 10.08 -31.88
N GLU A 147 38.46 10.82 -32.54
CA GLU A 147 37.36 11.53 -31.85
C GLU A 147 36.45 10.57 -31.10
N ARG A 148 36.28 9.36 -31.60
CA ARG A 148 35.46 8.30 -30.98
C ARG A 148 36.25 7.40 -30.00
N GLU A 149 37.47 7.78 -29.60
CA GLU A 149 38.26 7.03 -28.61
C GLU A 149 37.49 6.75 -27.30
N GLY A 150 36.67 7.70 -26.86
CA GLY A 150 35.81 7.55 -25.71
C GLY A 150 34.77 6.44 -25.85
N ASP A 151 34.07 6.43 -26.98
CA ASP A 151 33.06 5.43 -27.32
C ASP A 151 33.66 4.02 -27.43
N ILE A 152 34.85 3.92 -28.09
CA ILE A 152 35.57 2.65 -28.22
C ILE A 152 35.94 2.11 -26.81
N ARG A 153 36.42 2.97 -25.92
CA ARG A 153 36.78 2.59 -24.54
C ARG A 153 35.57 2.06 -23.77
N GLU A 154 34.48 2.81 -23.80
CA GLU A 154 33.26 2.41 -23.09
C GLU A 154 32.68 1.11 -23.64
N LEU A 155 32.70 0.91 -24.96
CA LEU A 155 32.21 -0.32 -25.57
C LEU A 155 33.13 -1.52 -25.27
N LEU A 156 34.45 -1.31 -25.21
CA LEU A 156 35.41 -2.36 -24.81
C LEU A 156 35.24 -2.77 -23.34
N GLU A 157 35.04 -1.81 -22.43
CA GLU A 157 34.74 -2.09 -21.04
C GLU A 157 33.42 -2.89 -20.92
N PHE A 158 32.38 -2.45 -21.61
CA PHE A 158 31.10 -3.15 -21.66
C PHE A 158 31.24 -4.56 -22.25
N TYR A 159 31.98 -4.72 -23.34
CA TYR A 159 32.22 -6.02 -23.96
C TYR A 159 33.00 -6.97 -23.04
N SER A 160 33.97 -6.47 -22.27
CA SER A 160 34.73 -7.27 -21.33
C SER A 160 33.88 -7.79 -20.18
N GLU A 161 32.89 -7.02 -19.74
CA GLU A 161 31.98 -7.36 -18.65
C GLU A 161 30.82 -8.23 -19.10
N TRP A 162 30.18 -7.86 -20.21
CA TRP A 162 28.90 -8.43 -20.64
C TRP A 162 28.94 -9.19 -21.95
N GLY A 163 29.98 -9.03 -22.78
CA GLY A 163 30.04 -9.57 -24.14
C GLY A 163 29.75 -11.06 -24.25
N HIS A 164 30.17 -11.84 -23.25
CA HIS A 164 29.96 -13.29 -23.22
C HIS A 164 28.49 -13.72 -22.99
N HIS A 165 27.63 -12.81 -22.56
CA HIS A 165 26.20 -13.05 -22.43
C HIS A 165 25.43 -12.88 -23.74
N PHE A 166 25.92 -12.03 -24.67
CA PHE A 166 25.31 -11.75 -25.95
C PHE A 166 25.60 -12.87 -26.96
N LYS A 167 24.70 -13.84 -27.06
CA LYS A 167 24.85 -15.06 -27.86
C LYS A 167 23.81 -15.16 -29.00
N GLY A 168 23.19 -14.05 -29.35
CA GLY A 168 22.17 -14.01 -30.39
C GLY A 168 22.71 -14.16 -31.79
N ASP A 169 21.83 -14.30 -32.78
CA ASP A 169 22.16 -14.48 -34.17
C ASP A 169 22.33 -13.16 -34.94
N ILE A 170 21.94 -12.03 -34.34
CA ILE A 170 22.02 -10.71 -34.95
C ILE A 170 23.33 -10.04 -34.54
N PHE A 171 24.28 -9.99 -35.50
CA PHE A 171 25.55 -9.32 -35.30
C PHE A 171 25.38 -7.82 -35.45
N LEU A 172 25.84 -7.07 -34.48
CA LEU A 172 25.77 -5.61 -34.46
C LEU A 172 27.07 -5.00 -35.00
N ASN A 173 26.93 -3.90 -35.73
CA ASN A 173 28.05 -3.02 -36.04
C ASN A 173 28.41 -2.12 -34.85
N PHE A 174 29.43 -1.28 -34.98
CA PHE A 174 29.94 -0.45 -33.88
C PHE A 174 28.89 0.52 -33.34
N ASP A 175 28.14 1.21 -34.19
CA ASP A 175 27.13 2.19 -33.77
C ASP A 175 25.92 1.52 -33.13
N GLU A 176 25.46 0.43 -33.72
CA GLU A 176 24.38 -0.40 -33.14
C GLU A 176 24.77 -0.99 -31.77
N ALA A 177 26.04 -1.39 -31.61
CA ALA A 177 26.55 -1.92 -30.36
C ALA A 177 26.63 -0.83 -29.25
N LEU A 178 26.99 0.41 -29.63
CA LEU A 178 26.94 1.56 -28.71
C LEU A 178 25.52 1.87 -28.25
N GLU A 179 24.57 1.84 -29.13
CA GLU A 179 23.17 2.06 -28.81
C GLU A 179 22.64 0.96 -27.88
N LEU A 180 22.95 -0.31 -28.20
CA LEU A 180 22.63 -1.44 -27.33
C LEU A 180 23.26 -1.28 -25.94
N MET A 181 24.54 -0.89 -25.89
CA MET A 181 25.24 -0.64 -24.62
C MET A 181 24.52 0.42 -23.77
N ARG A 182 24.12 1.54 -24.39
CA ARG A 182 23.37 2.60 -23.69
C ARG A 182 22.04 2.10 -23.18
N GLN A 183 21.30 1.37 -24.00
CA GLN A 183 20.03 0.75 -23.64
C GLN A 183 20.19 -0.23 -22.47
N PHE A 184 21.19 -1.11 -22.53
CA PHE A 184 21.47 -2.08 -21.49
C PHE A 184 21.90 -1.41 -20.17
N LYS A 185 22.78 -0.39 -20.23
CA LYS A 185 23.19 0.39 -19.06
C LYS A 185 21.96 1.04 -18.37
N ALA A 186 21.04 1.63 -19.14
CA ALA A 186 19.82 2.22 -18.61
C ALA A 186 18.90 1.17 -17.92
N LEU A 187 18.68 0.01 -18.54
CA LEU A 187 17.92 -1.10 -17.95
C LEU A 187 18.56 -1.59 -16.64
N ASN A 188 19.88 -1.77 -16.65
CA ASN A 188 20.62 -2.25 -15.50
C ASN A 188 20.60 -1.24 -14.35
N GLU A 189 20.76 0.04 -14.64
CA GLU A 189 20.68 1.12 -13.63
C GLU A 189 19.31 1.17 -12.98
N MET A 190 18.23 1.13 -13.76
CA MET A 190 16.86 1.10 -13.22
C MET A 190 16.60 -0.15 -12.35
N ALA A 191 17.08 -1.32 -12.79
CA ALA A 191 16.97 -2.54 -12.00
C ALA A 191 17.71 -2.42 -10.64
N GLU A 192 18.92 -1.87 -10.64
CA GLU A 192 19.69 -1.63 -9.43
C GLU A 192 19.07 -0.55 -8.52
N GLN A 193 18.47 0.48 -9.10
CA GLN A 193 17.73 1.50 -8.33
C GLN A 193 16.52 0.88 -7.62
N ILE A 194 15.82 -0.06 -8.24
CA ILE A 194 14.72 -0.80 -7.60
C ILE A 194 15.28 -1.70 -6.48
N ARG A 195 16.32 -2.50 -6.73
CA ARG A 195 16.92 -3.42 -5.77
C ARG A 195 17.48 -2.71 -4.54
N THR A 196 18.08 -1.55 -4.73
CA THR A 196 18.69 -0.74 -3.66
C THR A 196 17.71 0.20 -2.95
N GLY A 197 16.42 0.17 -3.32
CA GLY A 197 15.39 1.03 -2.75
C GLY A 197 15.42 2.48 -3.22
N LYS A 198 16.24 2.80 -4.23
CA LYS A 198 16.35 4.14 -4.83
C LYS A 198 15.40 4.36 -6.01
N TRP A 199 14.34 3.58 -6.09
CA TRP A 199 13.36 3.57 -7.19
C TRP A 199 12.70 4.94 -7.44
N THR A 200 12.68 5.84 -6.44
CA THR A 200 12.19 7.22 -6.61
C THR A 200 13.09 8.09 -7.48
N GLN A 201 14.31 7.64 -7.79
CA GLN A 201 15.25 8.34 -8.67
C GLN A 201 15.09 7.93 -10.15
N ILE A 202 14.30 6.89 -10.43
CA ILE A 202 14.02 6.43 -11.79
C ILE A 202 13.26 7.53 -12.53
N ASP A 203 13.78 7.91 -13.72
CA ASP A 203 13.07 8.83 -14.60
C ASP A 203 11.88 8.12 -15.27
N PRO A 204 10.65 8.64 -15.07
CA PRO A 204 9.46 8.00 -15.65
C PRO A 204 9.43 7.97 -17.18
N GLU A 205 10.09 8.93 -17.86
CA GLU A 205 10.13 8.93 -19.33
C GLU A 205 11.05 7.83 -19.85
N THR A 206 12.24 7.68 -19.26
CA THR A 206 13.16 6.59 -19.60
C THR A 206 12.51 5.22 -19.33
N LEU A 207 11.78 5.08 -18.22
CA LEU A 207 11.04 3.83 -17.92
C LEU A 207 9.95 3.57 -18.97
N LYS A 208 9.27 4.61 -19.47
CA LYS A 208 8.29 4.48 -20.55
C LYS A 208 8.92 3.95 -21.86
N GLU A 209 10.08 4.45 -22.22
CA GLU A 209 10.80 4.00 -23.43
C GLU A 209 11.16 2.51 -23.32
N MET A 210 11.51 2.04 -22.14
CA MET A 210 11.92 0.66 -21.91
C MET A 210 10.75 -0.31 -21.69
N LEU A 211 9.77 0.04 -20.86
CA LEU A 211 8.67 -0.85 -20.45
C LEU A 211 7.28 -0.37 -20.89
N GLY A 212 7.18 0.81 -21.50
CA GLY A 212 5.92 1.35 -22.02
C GLY A 212 5.13 2.23 -21.05
N ASP A 213 3.97 2.71 -21.52
CA ASP A 213 3.14 3.69 -20.80
C ASP A 213 2.55 3.16 -19.48
N GLU A 214 2.32 1.87 -19.37
CA GLU A 214 1.75 1.26 -18.16
C GLU A 214 2.73 1.29 -16.99
N ALA A 215 3.99 0.96 -17.23
CA ALA A 215 5.05 1.02 -16.23
C ALA A 215 5.29 2.47 -15.76
N LYS A 216 5.35 3.43 -16.69
CA LYS A 216 5.45 4.87 -16.37
C LYS A 216 4.33 5.32 -15.45
N ARG A 217 3.07 5.04 -15.83
CA ARG A 217 1.90 5.44 -15.04
C ARG A 217 1.94 4.83 -13.64
N SER A 218 2.28 3.54 -13.57
CA SER A 218 2.40 2.83 -12.29
C SER A 218 3.48 3.42 -11.41
N LEU A 219 4.67 3.72 -11.96
CA LEU A 219 5.75 4.35 -11.20
C LEU A 219 5.34 5.72 -10.63
N VAL A 220 4.73 6.58 -11.46
CA VAL A 220 4.25 7.90 -11.02
C VAL A 220 3.21 7.77 -9.90
N ILE A 221 2.32 6.78 -10.00
CA ILE A 221 1.33 6.50 -8.95
C ILE A 221 2.03 6.03 -7.67
N LEU A 222 2.96 5.08 -7.76
CA LEU A 222 3.70 4.57 -6.59
C LEU A 222 4.46 5.70 -5.88
N MET A 223 5.06 6.62 -6.61
CA MET A 223 5.74 7.80 -6.03
C MET A 223 4.80 8.71 -5.23
N GLN A 224 3.51 8.77 -5.60
CA GLN A 224 2.52 9.60 -4.92
C GLN A 224 1.90 8.94 -3.69
N VAL A 225 1.91 7.59 -3.59
CA VAL A 225 1.22 6.83 -2.52
C VAL A 225 1.58 7.31 -1.11
N PRO A 226 2.86 7.43 -0.71
CA PRO A 226 3.21 7.85 0.65
C PRO A 226 2.70 9.26 0.96
N GLY A 227 2.82 10.17 -0.01
CA GLY A 227 2.34 11.56 0.12
C GLY A 227 0.81 11.65 0.25
N GLU A 228 0.07 10.87 -0.52
CA GLU A 228 -1.40 10.86 -0.46
C GLU A 228 -1.93 10.28 0.86
N LEU A 229 -1.36 9.19 1.37
CA LEU A 229 -1.74 8.63 2.67
C LEU A 229 -1.42 9.58 3.83
N SER A 230 -0.31 10.29 3.75
CA SER A 230 0.07 11.31 4.73
C SER A 230 -0.84 12.54 4.65
N ARG A 231 -1.14 13.03 3.45
CA ARG A 231 -2.04 14.18 3.21
C ARG A 231 -3.46 13.89 3.70
N GLU A 232 -3.94 12.68 3.50
CA GLU A 232 -5.21 12.24 4.07
C GLU A 232 -5.16 12.05 5.59
N GLY A 233 -3.99 12.16 6.19
CA GLY A 233 -3.78 12.00 7.62
C GLY A 233 -4.07 10.59 8.12
N VAL A 234 -3.88 9.58 7.26
CA VAL A 234 -4.02 8.17 7.62
C VAL A 234 -2.76 7.68 8.31
N VAL A 235 -1.61 8.10 7.80
CA VAL A 235 -0.28 7.79 8.34
C VAL A 235 0.48 9.07 8.66
N LEU A 236 1.43 8.96 9.59
CA LEU A 236 2.46 9.96 9.86
C LEU A 236 3.83 9.33 9.67
N PHE A 237 4.77 10.11 9.16
CA PHE A 237 6.16 9.69 9.08
C PHE A 237 6.83 9.93 10.44
N GLY A 238 7.12 8.85 11.16
CA GLY A 238 7.78 8.85 12.46
C GLY A 238 9.28 8.56 12.35
N LYS A 239 9.97 8.48 13.50
CA LYS A 239 11.41 8.16 13.56
C LYS A 239 11.75 6.75 13.06
N GLU A 240 10.82 5.81 13.19
CA GLU A 240 10.99 4.39 12.87
C GLU A 240 10.21 3.98 11.60
N GLY A 241 9.71 4.94 10.81
CA GLY A 241 8.93 4.70 9.61
C GLY A 241 7.51 5.27 9.67
N PHE A 242 6.55 4.59 9.10
CA PHE A 242 5.15 5.03 9.07
C PHE A 242 4.38 4.57 10.30
N ASP A 243 3.67 5.49 10.95
CA ASP A 243 2.76 5.23 12.05
C ASP A 243 1.31 5.53 11.67
N LEU A 244 0.36 4.73 12.20
CA LEU A 244 -1.07 5.02 12.04
C LEU A 244 -1.51 6.17 12.94
N THR A 245 -2.21 7.13 12.35
CA THR A 245 -2.84 8.22 13.10
C THR A 245 -4.15 7.75 13.76
N PRO A 246 -4.70 8.50 14.74
CA PRO A 246 -6.05 8.27 15.25
C PRO A 246 -7.13 8.33 14.15
N LYS A 247 -6.94 9.17 13.11
CA LYS A 247 -7.82 9.22 11.93
C LYS A 247 -7.70 7.94 11.12
N GLY A 248 -6.46 7.46 10.86
CA GLY A 248 -6.21 6.20 10.17
C GLY A 248 -6.89 5.02 10.85
N ILE A 249 -6.73 4.89 12.19
CA ILE A 249 -7.37 3.84 12.97
C ILE A 249 -8.90 3.89 12.84
N ARG A 250 -9.49 5.09 12.87
CA ARG A 250 -10.93 5.27 12.67
C ARG A 250 -11.35 4.85 11.26
N THR A 251 -10.62 5.26 10.25
CA THR A 251 -10.90 4.90 8.85
C THR A 251 -10.84 3.39 8.63
N ILE A 252 -9.87 2.67 9.23
CA ILE A 252 -9.83 1.20 9.23
C ILE A 252 -11.12 0.61 9.80
N ALA A 253 -11.54 1.10 10.97
CA ALA A 253 -12.72 0.59 11.67
C ALA A 253 -14.01 0.87 10.88
N GLU A 254 -14.14 2.05 10.26
CA GLU A 254 -15.26 2.41 9.38
C GLU A 254 -15.34 1.53 8.15
N MET A 255 -14.21 1.27 7.49
CA MET A 255 -14.15 0.38 6.33
C MET A 255 -14.49 -1.06 6.71
N ALA A 256 -13.95 -1.56 7.83
CA ALA A 256 -14.27 -2.89 8.35
C ALA A 256 -15.79 -3.02 8.63
N PHE A 257 -16.39 -2.00 9.20
CA PHE A 257 -17.84 -1.97 9.46
C PHE A 257 -18.65 -1.95 8.14
N GLY A 258 -18.26 -1.10 7.19
CA GLY A 258 -18.91 -1.01 5.88
C GLY A 258 -18.93 -2.34 5.14
N ASP A 259 -17.80 -3.03 5.09
CA ASP A 259 -17.66 -4.34 4.44
C ASP A 259 -18.57 -5.41 5.12
N LEU A 260 -18.58 -5.46 6.47
CA LEU A 260 -19.46 -6.39 7.20
C LEU A 260 -20.92 -6.06 6.98
N TYR A 261 -21.30 -4.80 6.98
CA TYR A 261 -22.67 -4.37 6.72
C TYR A 261 -23.16 -4.81 5.33
N HIS A 262 -22.30 -4.67 4.32
CA HIS A 262 -22.60 -5.13 2.96
C HIS A 262 -22.71 -6.66 2.86
N MET A 263 -21.88 -7.41 3.58
CA MET A 263 -21.99 -8.88 3.66
C MET A 263 -23.33 -9.31 4.29
N VAL A 264 -23.69 -8.76 5.45
CA VAL A 264 -24.94 -9.08 6.14
C VAL A 264 -26.16 -8.69 5.30
N LYS A 265 -26.09 -7.60 4.52
CA LYS A 265 -27.18 -7.16 3.65
C LYS A 265 -27.37 -8.10 2.45
N ARG A 266 -26.32 -8.71 1.92
CA ARG A 266 -26.40 -9.73 0.86
C ARG A 266 -27.09 -11.01 1.31
N ASP A 267 -26.84 -11.47 2.53
CA ASP A 267 -27.46 -12.69 3.08
C ASP A 267 -28.94 -12.51 3.47
N ARG A 268 -29.44 -11.29 3.55
CA ARG A 268 -30.83 -10.99 3.90
C ARG A 268 -31.86 -11.17 2.80
N GLN A 269 -31.59 -11.87 1.72
CA GLN A 269 -32.61 -12.25 0.72
C GLN A 269 -33.50 -13.44 1.14
N GLY A 270 -33.33 -13.98 2.36
CA GLY A 270 -34.25 -14.93 2.99
C GLY A 270 -35.15 -14.21 3.99
N GLY A 271 -36.41 -14.04 3.67
CA GLY A 271 -37.37 -13.24 4.41
C GLY A 271 -37.61 -13.69 5.87
N TYR A 272 -37.16 -12.88 6.81
CA TYR A 272 -37.79 -12.74 8.12
C TYR A 272 -38.01 -11.23 8.34
N ARG A 273 -39.26 -10.80 8.23
CA ARG A 273 -39.72 -9.52 8.79
C ARG A 273 -39.75 -9.67 10.31
N GLY A 274 -38.62 -9.52 10.96
CA GLY A 274 -38.58 -9.21 12.38
C GLY A 274 -38.97 -7.73 12.51
N ASN A 275 -40.00 -7.44 13.25
CA ASN A 275 -40.26 -6.09 13.75
C ASN A 275 -39.01 -5.66 14.52
N ALA A 276 -38.14 -4.89 13.91
CA ALA A 276 -37.10 -4.17 14.65
C ALA A 276 -37.86 -3.21 15.57
N PRO A 277 -37.62 -3.20 16.87
CA PRO A 277 -38.07 -2.11 17.69
C PRO A 277 -37.42 -0.86 17.06
N GLN A 278 -38.26 0.04 16.55
CA GLN A 278 -37.86 1.40 16.26
C GLN A 278 -37.17 1.88 17.54
N SER A 279 -35.92 2.32 17.43
CA SER A 279 -35.30 3.12 18.49
C SER A 279 -36.15 4.38 18.60
N GLY A 280 -37.16 4.33 19.43
CA GLY A 280 -37.91 5.48 19.82
C GLY A 280 -36.91 6.42 20.49
N GLU A 281 -36.80 7.63 19.97
CA GLU A 281 -36.46 8.75 20.80
C GLU A 281 -37.40 8.65 21.99
N ALA A 282 -36.84 8.62 23.21
CA ALA A 282 -37.61 8.65 24.42
C ALA A 282 -38.58 9.84 24.33
N GLU A 283 -39.87 9.57 24.27
CA GLU A 283 -40.85 10.63 24.42
C GLU A 283 -40.54 11.30 25.78
N PRO A 284 -40.26 12.62 25.80
CA PRO A 284 -39.82 13.29 27.00
C PRO A 284 -40.88 13.32 28.11
N ASP A 285 -42.00 12.67 27.95
CA ASP A 285 -43.21 12.93 28.74
C ASP A 285 -43.96 11.67 29.21
N SER A 286 -43.29 10.52 29.38
CA SER A 286 -43.92 9.38 30.04
C SER A 286 -43.89 9.59 31.56
N SER A 287 -45.03 9.92 32.13
CA SER A 287 -45.26 9.91 33.58
C SER A 287 -46.36 8.91 33.91
N ARG A 288 -46.16 8.16 35.01
CA ARG A 288 -47.11 7.17 35.50
C ARG A 288 -47.65 7.57 36.87
N PRO A 289 -48.81 7.01 37.27
CA PRO A 289 -49.30 7.23 38.64
C PRO A 289 -48.27 6.78 39.70
N PHE A 290 -48.17 7.56 40.76
CA PHE A 290 -47.28 7.26 41.88
C PHE A 290 -47.75 5.99 42.60
N VAL A 291 -46.79 5.07 42.84
CA VAL A 291 -47.01 3.90 43.68
C VAL A 291 -46.11 3.99 44.92
N PHE A 292 -46.59 3.56 46.06
CA PHE A 292 -45.84 3.63 47.32
C PHE A 292 -44.51 2.86 47.18
N GLY A 293 -43.40 3.57 47.43
CA GLY A 293 -42.04 3.02 47.21
C GLY A 293 -41.32 3.65 46.04
N ASP A 294 -41.98 4.42 45.18
CA ASP A 294 -41.33 5.17 44.09
C ASP A 294 -40.47 6.31 44.63
N ARG A 295 -39.44 6.68 43.88
CA ARG A 295 -38.71 7.93 44.13
C ARG A 295 -39.62 9.11 43.85
N PHE A 296 -39.56 10.10 44.70
CA PHE A 296 -40.43 11.28 44.67
C PHE A 296 -39.96 12.28 43.57
N ASP A 297 -39.95 11.85 42.33
CA ASP A 297 -39.64 12.67 41.13
C ASP A 297 -40.97 13.03 40.45
N LEU A 298 -41.69 14.01 41.04
CA LEU A 298 -43.06 14.35 40.63
C LEU A 298 -43.10 15.07 39.30
N ASP A 299 -43.99 14.61 38.42
CA ASP A 299 -44.49 15.39 37.30
C ASP A 299 -45.59 16.36 37.82
N ILE A 300 -45.14 17.57 38.20
CA ILE A 300 -46.02 18.59 38.78
C ILE A 300 -47.16 18.93 37.84
N THR A 301 -46.88 19.02 36.52
CA THR A 301 -47.89 19.41 35.55
C THR A 301 -49.02 18.39 35.45
N LYS A 302 -48.68 17.09 35.29
CA LYS A 302 -49.70 16.03 35.25
C LYS A 302 -50.41 15.83 36.60
N THR A 303 -49.72 15.98 37.69
CA THR A 303 -50.29 15.94 39.04
C THR A 303 -51.35 17.03 39.23
N LEU A 304 -51.05 18.27 38.83
CA LEU A 304 -51.99 19.38 38.92
C LEU A 304 -53.19 19.21 37.95
N LEU A 305 -52.94 18.83 36.70
CA LEU A 305 -53.98 18.57 35.72
C LEU A 305 -54.94 17.47 36.20
N LYS A 306 -54.44 16.42 36.83
CA LYS A 306 -55.25 15.34 37.39
C LYS A 306 -56.12 15.82 38.54
N ALA A 307 -55.57 16.62 39.47
CA ALA A 307 -56.32 17.21 40.54
C ALA A 307 -57.40 18.14 40.06
N VAL A 308 -57.14 19.00 39.08
CA VAL A 308 -58.11 19.89 38.44
C VAL A 308 -59.19 19.10 37.69
N SER A 309 -58.84 18.06 36.93
CA SER A 309 -59.80 17.21 36.23
C SER A 309 -60.75 16.44 37.12
N ARG A 310 -60.37 16.21 38.39
CA ARG A 310 -61.17 15.61 39.46
C ARG A 310 -62.16 16.61 40.08
N GLY A 311 -62.13 17.88 39.70
CA GLY A 311 -63.04 18.91 40.20
C GLY A 311 -62.50 19.74 41.38
N SER A 312 -61.18 19.71 41.63
CA SER A 312 -60.56 20.68 42.55
C SER A 312 -60.49 22.03 41.87
N THR A 313 -61.29 22.98 42.31
CA THR A 313 -61.30 24.34 41.78
C THR A 313 -60.21 25.18 42.39
N LEU A 314 -59.61 26.09 41.57
CA LEU A 314 -58.56 27.01 42.03
C LEU A 314 -59.05 28.00 43.08
N ASP A 315 -60.35 28.34 43.09
CA ASP A 315 -60.94 29.30 44.02
C ASP A 315 -61.16 28.77 45.48
N GLY A 316 -61.17 27.44 45.68
CA GLY A 316 -61.35 26.80 46.97
C GLY A 316 -60.07 26.18 47.57
N GLY A 317 -58.94 26.44 46.93
CA GLY A 317 -57.65 25.79 47.27
C GLY A 317 -57.49 24.42 46.60
N LEU A 318 -56.38 24.22 45.90
CA LEU A 318 -56.07 22.96 45.26
C LEU A 318 -55.77 21.87 46.30
N ARG A 319 -56.67 20.89 46.45
CA ARG A 319 -56.50 19.74 47.33
C ARG A 319 -56.02 18.54 46.60
N LEU A 320 -54.70 18.22 46.77
CA LEU A 320 -54.10 17.04 46.16
C LEU A 320 -54.46 15.79 47.01
N LYS A 321 -54.82 14.71 46.31
CA LYS A 321 -54.94 13.36 46.87
C LYS A 321 -53.79 12.47 46.42
N PRO A 322 -53.48 11.40 47.14
CA PRO A 322 -52.43 10.45 46.75
C PRO A 322 -52.59 9.92 45.31
N GLU A 323 -53.83 9.80 44.81
CA GLU A 323 -54.17 9.30 43.47
C GLU A 323 -53.86 10.31 42.33
N ASP A 324 -53.64 11.58 42.69
CA ASP A 324 -53.30 12.63 41.71
C ASP A 324 -51.81 12.68 41.38
N PHE A 325 -50.96 12.12 42.23
CA PHE A 325 -49.52 12.16 42.04
C PHE A 325 -49.09 11.33 40.87
N HIS A 326 -48.34 11.96 39.98
CA HIS A 326 -47.67 11.35 38.85
C HIS A 326 -46.15 11.53 39.03
N VAL A 327 -45.40 10.47 38.81
CA VAL A 327 -43.94 10.48 38.80
C VAL A 327 -43.43 10.36 37.38
N ARG A 328 -42.36 11.06 37.06
CA ARG A 328 -41.69 10.93 35.79
C ARG A 328 -41.08 9.54 35.69
N ASP A 329 -41.45 8.84 34.60
CA ASP A 329 -40.87 7.55 34.31
C ASP A 329 -39.48 7.79 33.68
N ARG A 330 -38.45 7.72 34.51
CA ARG A 330 -37.09 7.75 33.98
C ARG A 330 -36.79 6.36 33.45
N GLU A 331 -36.75 6.24 32.13
CA GLU A 331 -36.08 5.09 31.55
C GLU A 331 -34.69 4.97 32.20
N GLN A 332 -34.48 3.92 32.97
CA GLN A 332 -33.14 3.59 33.41
C GLN A 332 -32.35 3.22 32.18
N LEU A 333 -31.53 4.14 31.68
CA LEU A 333 -30.56 3.86 30.62
C LEU A 333 -29.66 2.71 31.12
N ILE A 334 -30.04 1.50 30.73
CA ILE A 334 -29.28 0.31 31.10
C ILE A 334 -27.99 0.35 30.32
N THR A 335 -26.89 0.73 30.96
CA THR A 335 -25.57 0.65 30.36
C THR A 335 -25.10 -0.79 30.36
N SER A 336 -24.54 -1.24 29.24
CA SER A 336 -23.97 -2.58 29.11
C SER A 336 -22.46 -2.54 29.02
N ALA A 337 -21.79 -3.63 29.41
CA ALA A 337 -20.39 -3.87 29.08
C ALA A 337 -20.26 -5.12 28.23
N THR A 338 -19.61 -4.96 27.10
CA THR A 338 -19.28 -6.08 26.20
C THR A 338 -17.78 -6.25 26.17
N VAL A 339 -17.29 -7.44 26.49
CA VAL A 339 -15.89 -7.82 26.34
C VAL A 339 -15.77 -8.81 25.20
N MET A 340 -14.96 -8.48 24.21
CA MET A 340 -14.63 -9.35 23.09
C MET A 340 -13.26 -9.97 23.31
N LEU A 341 -13.21 -11.30 23.33
CA LEU A 341 -11.96 -12.08 23.38
C LEU A 341 -11.54 -12.40 21.94
N LEU A 342 -10.38 -11.92 21.54
CA LEU A 342 -9.78 -12.14 20.22
C LEU A 342 -8.59 -13.10 20.37
N ASP A 343 -8.70 -14.25 19.76
CA ASP A 343 -7.63 -15.24 19.74
C ASP A 343 -6.47 -14.75 18.85
N LEU A 344 -5.27 -14.69 19.43
CA LEU A 344 -4.02 -14.31 18.79
C LEU A 344 -3.09 -15.52 18.60
N SER A 345 -3.55 -16.74 18.88
CA SER A 345 -2.75 -17.95 18.72
C SER A 345 -2.35 -18.19 17.26
N TRP A 346 -1.29 -18.98 17.08
CA TRP A 346 -0.74 -19.26 15.76
C TRP A 346 -1.73 -19.93 14.80
N SER A 347 -2.64 -20.76 15.27
CA SER A 347 -3.67 -21.41 14.46
C SER A 347 -4.58 -20.42 13.71
N MET A 348 -4.77 -19.24 14.28
CA MET A 348 -5.54 -18.15 13.66
C MET A 348 -4.89 -17.58 12.39
N SER A 349 -3.59 -17.80 12.17
CA SER A 349 -2.90 -17.38 10.93
C SER A 349 -3.43 -18.07 9.69
N TRP A 350 -3.99 -19.28 9.84
CA TRP A 350 -4.44 -20.09 8.73
C TRP A 350 -5.76 -19.59 8.13
N GLN A 351 -5.91 -19.72 6.81
CA GLN A 351 -7.14 -19.43 6.07
C GLN A 351 -7.71 -18.03 6.28
N ARG A 352 -6.85 -17.04 6.59
CA ARG A 352 -7.27 -15.65 6.86
C ARG A 352 -8.25 -15.49 8.03
N ARG A 353 -8.29 -16.45 8.97
CA ARG A 353 -9.19 -16.43 10.14
C ARG A 353 -8.91 -15.21 11.01
N PHE A 354 -7.65 -14.91 11.24
CA PHE A 354 -7.24 -13.72 12.01
C PHE A 354 -7.73 -12.43 11.37
N LYS A 355 -7.57 -12.26 10.05
CA LYS A 355 -8.07 -11.09 9.31
C LYS A 355 -9.58 -10.91 9.51
N ALA A 356 -10.36 -12.00 9.41
CA ALA A 356 -11.79 -11.97 9.60
C ALA A 356 -12.18 -11.60 11.05
N ALA A 357 -11.53 -12.20 12.04
CA ALA A 357 -11.77 -11.93 13.46
C ALA A 357 -11.39 -10.47 13.83
N LYS A 358 -10.24 -9.99 13.39
CA LYS A 358 -9.78 -8.60 13.56
C LYS A 358 -10.75 -7.62 12.92
N LYS A 359 -11.25 -7.91 11.73
CA LYS A 359 -12.25 -7.10 11.03
C LYS A 359 -13.55 -6.98 11.83
N VAL A 360 -14.05 -8.09 12.39
CA VAL A 360 -15.24 -8.10 13.25
C VAL A 360 -14.99 -7.28 14.53
N ALA A 361 -13.83 -7.45 15.16
CA ALA A 361 -13.47 -6.74 16.39
C ALA A 361 -13.41 -5.20 16.18
N LEU A 362 -12.77 -4.76 15.10
CA LEU A 362 -12.68 -3.34 14.74
C LEU A 362 -14.06 -2.75 14.40
N ALA A 363 -14.86 -3.47 13.63
CA ALA A 363 -16.20 -3.03 13.24
C ALA A 363 -17.13 -2.90 14.45
N LEU A 364 -17.13 -3.89 15.36
CA LEU A 364 -17.94 -3.83 16.58
C LEU A 364 -17.46 -2.74 17.53
N ASN A 365 -16.14 -2.57 17.69
CA ASN A 365 -15.59 -1.47 18.47
C ASN A 365 -16.04 -0.11 17.93
N HIS A 366 -15.99 0.09 16.62
CA HIS A 366 -16.47 1.31 15.98
C HIS A 366 -17.99 1.50 16.18
N TYR A 367 -18.78 0.46 15.89
CA TYR A 367 -20.22 0.50 15.97
C TYR A 367 -20.72 0.83 17.38
N ILE A 368 -20.21 0.13 18.39
CA ILE A 368 -20.63 0.32 19.79
C ILE A 368 -20.24 1.72 20.28
N ARG A 369 -19.01 2.16 20.02
CA ARG A 369 -18.56 3.49 20.44
C ARG A 369 -19.29 4.64 19.76
N THR A 370 -19.73 4.44 18.51
CA THR A 370 -20.43 5.47 17.73
C THR A 370 -21.92 5.49 18.06
N ARG A 371 -22.56 4.31 18.14
CA ARG A 371 -24.01 4.21 18.30
C ARG A 371 -24.46 4.14 19.75
N PHE A 372 -23.62 3.60 20.63
CA PHE A 372 -23.91 3.42 22.06
C PHE A 372 -22.78 3.99 22.94
N PRO A 373 -22.57 5.32 22.94
CA PRO A 373 -21.41 5.94 23.61
C PRO A 373 -21.41 5.76 25.13
N LYS A 374 -22.54 5.38 25.75
CA LYS A 374 -22.66 5.09 27.17
C LYS A 374 -22.31 3.65 27.53
N ASP A 375 -22.32 2.74 26.54
CA ASP A 375 -21.92 1.35 26.71
C ASP A 375 -20.39 1.22 26.73
N LYS A 376 -19.91 0.25 27.48
CA LYS A 376 -18.49 -0.05 27.61
C LYS A 376 -18.14 -1.23 26.70
N PHE A 377 -17.16 -1.03 25.83
CA PHE A 377 -16.64 -2.07 24.95
C PHE A 377 -15.15 -2.24 25.16
N TYR A 378 -14.75 -3.46 25.46
CA TYR A 378 -13.37 -3.88 25.68
C TYR A 378 -13.00 -4.97 24.70
N VAL A 379 -11.76 -4.94 24.20
CA VAL A 379 -11.19 -6.03 23.42
C VAL A 379 -10.03 -6.61 24.20
N VAL A 380 -9.99 -7.91 24.34
CA VAL A 380 -8.91 -8.65 25.00
C VAL A 380 -8.30 -9.60 23.97
N GLY A 381 -7.04 -9.38 23.64
CA GLY A 381 -6.27 -10.36 22.87
C GLY A 381 -5.74 -11.44 23.82
N PHE A 382 -5.88 -12.70 23.44
CA PHE A 382 -5.36 -13.82 24.20
C PHE A 382 -4.62 -14.82 23.32
N SER A 383 -3.51 -15.31 23.82
CA SER A 383 -2.72 -16.41 23.30
C SER A 383 -2.27 -17.27 24.47
N THR A 384 -1.02 -17.34 24.83
CA THR A 384 -0.53 -17.90 26.11
C THR A 384 -0.92 -17.00 27.28
N GLU A 385 -0.91 -15.70 27.05
CA GLU A 385 -1.34 -14.66 28.01
C GLU A 385 -2.51 -13.84 27.44
N ALA A 386 -3.17 -13.07 28.31
CA ALA A 386 -4.29 -12.23 27.92
C ALA A 386 -4.06 -10.78 28.31
N ARG A 387 -4.29 -9.85 27.37
CA ARG A 387 -4.15 -8.41 27.58
C ARG A 387 -5.29 -7.61 26.96
N GLU A 388 -5.65 -6.51 27.59
CA GLU A 388 -6.59 -5.55 26.99
C GLU A 388 -5.92 -4.86 25.78
N LEU A 389 -6.62 -4.82 24.64
CA LEU A 389 -6.17 -4.14 23.43
C LEU A 389 -6.92 -2.83 23.26
N LYS A 390 -6.20 -1.71 23.29
CA LYS A 390 -6.73 -0.40 22.91
C LYS A 390 -6.93 -0.29 21.41
N ALA A 391 -7.63 0.74 20.94
CA ALA A 391 -7.96 0.90 19.53
C ALA A 391 -6.74 0.86 18.59
N LYS A 392 -5.61 1.50 18.97
CA LYS A 392 -4.35 1.44 18.21
C LYS A 392 -3.76 0.02 18.21
N GLU A 393 -3.72 -0.60 19.37
CA GLU A 393 -3.19 -1.97 19.54
C GLU A 393 -4.04 -3.00 18.79
N LEU A 394 -5.37 -2.84 18.80
CA LEU A 394 -6.27 -3.69 18.02
C LEU A 394 -6.05 -3.52 16.51
N ALA A 395 -5.88 -2.28 16.02
CA ALA A 395 -5.61 -2.01 14.62
C ALA A 395 -4.27 -2.62 14.15
N LEU A 396 -3.27 -2.64 15.04
CA LEU A 396 -1.94 -3.20 14.80
C LEU A 396 -1.77 -4.64 15.30
N ALA A 397 -2.84 -5.26 15.85
CA ALA A 397 -2.76 -6.61 16.37
C ALA A 397 -2.36 -7.61 15.27
N VAL A 398 -1.44 -8.47 15.63
CA VAL A 398 -0.97 -9.61 14.84
C VAL A 398 -1.10 -10.89 15.68
N TRP A 399 -1.13 -12.05 15.03
CA TRP A 399 -1.00 -13.31 15.76
C TRP A 399 0.41 -13.43 16.33
N ASP A 400 0.54 -14.07 17.47
CA ASP A 400 1.79 -14.14 18.20
C ASP A 400 2.54 -15.44 17.85
N VAL A 401 3.68 -15.31 17.18
CA VAL A 401 4.53 -16.46 16.80
C VAL A 401 5.27 -17.03 18.02
N GLY A 402 5.56 -16.18 19.02
CA GLY A 402 6.32 -16.56 20.22
C GLY A 402 5.46 -17.24 21.31
N TYR A 403 4.15 -16.97 21.30
CA TYR A 403 3.18 -17.47 22.29
C TYR A 403 2.05 -18.22 21.59
N ALA A 404 2.39 -19.35 21.00
CA ALA A 404 1.55 -20.10 20.05
C ALA A 404 0.31 -20.77 20.66
N PHE A 405 0.17 -20.78 21.97
CA PHE A 405 -0.89 -21.54 22.66
C PHE A 405 -2.18 -20.71 22.83
N THR A 406 -3.30 -21.41 22.94
CA THR A 406 -4.63 -20.83 23.12
C THR A 406 -5.05 -20.99 24.59
N ASN A 407 -4.79 -19.99 25.43
CA ASN A 407 -5.19 -19.95 26.84
C ASN A 407 -6.50 -19.17 27.00
N LEU A 408 -7.61 -19.84 26.75
CA LEU A 408 -8.95 -19.26 26.90
C LEU A 408 -9.25 -18.89 28.36
N GLN A 409 -8.69 -19.64 29.34
CA GLN A 409 -8.88 -19.36 30.76
C GLN A 409 -8.31 -17.98 31.14
N ALA A 410 -7.11 -17.65 30.66
CA ALA A 410 -6.52 -16.32 30.87
C ALA A 410 -7.38 -15.24 30.24
N GLY A 411 -7.90 -15.45 29.03
CA GLY A 411 -8.83 -14.53 28.36
C GLY A 411 -10.10 -14.29 29.17
N ILE A 412 -10.76 -15.35 29.66
CA ILE A 412 -11.98 -15.25 30.47
C ILE A 412 -11.69 -14.55 31.82
N ARG A 413 -10.56 -14.86 32.45
CA ARG A 413 -10.15 -14.19 33.72
C ARG A 413 -9.99 -12.68 33.49
N LYS A 414 -9.35 -12.29 32.41
CA LYS A 414 -9.19 -10.87 32.07
C LYS A 414 -10.52 -10.20 31.72
N ALA A 415 -11.42 -10.90 31.04
CA ALA A 415 -12.77 -10.42 30.77
C ALA A 415 -13.55 -10.16 32.09
N ALA A 416 -13.50 -11.10 33.00
CA ALA A 416 -14.17 -10.97 34.31
C ALA A 416 -13.64 -9.77 35.13
N GLU A 417 -12.33 -9.53 35.11
CA GLU A 417 -11.70 -8.34 35.69
C GLU A 417 -12.27 -7.04 35.10
N LEU A 418 -12.32 -6.94 33.76
CA LEU A 418 -12.82 -5.77 33.05
C LEU A 418 -14.32 -5.52 33.31
N ILE A 419 -15.12 -6.59 33.31
CA ILE A 419 -16.54 -6.54 33.65
C ILE A 419 -16.74 -6.03 35.06
N LYS A 420 -16.01 -6.57 36.03
CA LYS A 420 -16.07 -6.10 37.43
C LYS A 420 -15.69 -4.62 37.54
N ARG A 421 -14.65 -4.19 36.85
CA ARG A 421 -14.22 -2.78 36.79
C ARG A 421 -15.26 -1.87 36.12
N SER A 422 -16.08 -2.42 35.22
CA SER A 422 -17.08 -1.64 34.48
C SER A 422 -18.23 -1.16 35.36
N GLY A 423 -18.60 -1.93 36.39
CA GLY A 423 -19.73 -1.61 37.30
C GLY A 423 -21.11 -1.71 36.63
N THR A 424 -21.21 -2.29 35.44
CA THR A 424 -22.48 -2.46 34.72
C THR A 424 -23.20 -3.73 35.15
N ARG A 425 -24.54 -3.75 35.04
CA ARG A 425 -25.35 -4.93 35.35
C ARG A 425 -25.56 -5.86 34.18
N ASN A 426 -25.59 -5.32 32.98
CA ASN A 426 -25.79 -6.09 31.76
C ASN A 426 -24.42 -6.33 31.07
N ASN A 427 -23.90 -7.54 31.20
CA ASN A 427 -22.55 -7.88 30.75
C ASN A 427 -22.60 -8.99 29.69
N ARG A 428 -21.75 -8.88 28.67
CA ARG A 428 -21.64 -9.85 27.60
C ARG A 428 -20.15 -10.17 27.34
N VAL A 429 -19.86 -11.42 27.03
CA VAL A 429 -18.56 -11.86 26.56
C VAL A 429 -18.76 -12.52 25.18
N ILE A 430 -18.00 -12.06 24.20
CA ILE A 430 -17.98 -12.60 22.84
C ILE A 430 -16.59 -13.19 22.62
N VAL A 431 -16.52 -14.46 22.23
CA VAL A 431 -15.23 -15.14 21.97
C VAL A 431 -15.09 -15.36 20.47
N LEU A 432 -13.97 -14.90 19.92
CA LEU A 432 -13.55 -15.15 18.53
C LEU A 432 -12.29 -16.02 18.59
N THR A 433 -12.44 -17.30 18.30
CA THR A 433 -11.39 -18.32 18.30
C THR A 433 -11.67 -19.37 17.25
N ASP A 434 -10.68 -20.14 16.86
CA ASP A 434 -10.85 -21.32 16.02
C ASP A 434 -11.18 -22.60 16.84
N GLY A 435 -11.26 -22.50 18.17
CA GLY A 435 -11.99 -23.42 19.02
C GLY A 435 -11.18 -24.48 19.78
N GLN A 436 -9.86 -24.51 19.70
CA GLN A 436 -9.05 -25.52 20.41
C GLN A 436 -8.17 -24.86 21.50
N PRO A 437 -8.60 -24.83 22.79
CA PRO A 437 -7.72 -24.42 23.88
C PRO A 437 -6.58 -25.42 24.04
N THR A 438 -5.34 -24.92 24.01
CA THR A 438 -4.12 -25.75 24.09
C THR A 438 -3.29 -25.45 25.34
N ALA A 439 -3.69 -24.47 26.15
CA ALA A 439 -3.04 -24.09 27.42
C ALA A 439 -4.09 -23.68 28.48
N TYR A 440 -3.66 -23.78 29.77
CA TYR A 440 -4.48 -23.45 30.94
C TYR A 440 -3.78 -22.41 31.82
#